data_6c90514b0e246c8c3c605d587cf1ac19
#
_entry.id   6c90514b0e246c8c3c605d587cf1ac19
#
_cell.length_a   1.000
_cell.length_b   1.000
_cell.length_c   1.000
_cell.angle_alpha   90.00
_cell.angle_beta   90.00
_cell.angle_gamma   90.00
#
_symmetry.space_group_name_H-M   'P 1'
#
loop_
_entity.id
_entity.type
_entity.pdbx_description
1 polymer ?
#
loop_
_entity_poly.entity_id
_entity_poly.type
_entity_poly.pdbx_seq_one_letter_code
_entity_poly.pdbx_strand_id
1 'polypeptide(L)'
;MNKHSMITIIAIIIIVIPFIHSGSNILGVQQLEYRWDNPGKFSFFAMSNHGEIEFCNTIPFWVSFEKFKIETFYQSKSLGSFSVNPSTINPLSSTIQEGIFSTDQMSAAQHIFMIFDFEFDGGNIRLDPNQFIILTSLDTTILGIIPYSTTTQISGLELDEMMNNQNLSCN
;
A
#
# COMPACT_ATOMS: atom_id res chain seq x y z
N MET A 1 26.03 33.17 25.40
CA MET A 1 25.87 32.72 24.02
C MET A 1 25.68 33.94 23.13
N ASN A 2 26.54 34.14 22.12
CA ASN A 2 26.49 35.33 21.26
C ASN A 2 25.23 35.30 20.38
N LYS A 3 24.63 36.48 20.10
CA LYS A 3 23.39 36.59 19.27
C LYS A 3 23.52 35.87 17.91
N HIS A 4 24.70 35.96 17.28
CA HIS A 4 24.98 35.25 16.02
C HIS A 4 24.96 33.74 16.14
N SER A 5 25.51 33.18 17.21
CA SER A 5 25.48 31.73 17.49
C SER A 5 24.04 31.22 17.66
N MET A 6 23.20 31.98 18.34
CA MET A 6 21.80 31.63 18.53
C MET A 6 21.00 31.63 17.19
N ILE A 7 21.22 32.64 16.35
CA ILE A 7 20.60 32.73 15.02
C ILE A 7 21.03 31.54 14.14
N THR A 8 22.32 31.20 14.16
CA THR A 8 22.85 30.08 13.37
C THR A 8 22.24 28.75 13.83
N ILE A 9 22.12 28.51 15.14
CA ILE A 9 21.51 27.28 15.68
C ILE A 9 20.03 27.18 15.25
N ILE A 10 19.28 28.27 15.37
CA ILE A 10 17.87 28.30 14.97
C ILE A 10 17.72 28.02 13.45
N ALA A 11 18.58 28.64 12.63
CA ALA A 11 18.55 28.41 11.18
C ALA A 11 18.86 26.94 10.83
N ILE A 12 19.82 26.31 11.50
CA ILE A 12 20.14 24.88 11.31
C ILE A 12 18.94 24.02 11.72
N ILE A 13 18.29 24.28 12.83
CA ILE A 13 17.14 23.54 13.31
C ILE A 13 15.99 23.62 12.29
N ILE A 14 15.69 24.82 11.78
CA ILE A 14 14.62 25.05 10.79
C ILE A 14 14.88 24.25 9.49
N ILE A 15 16.13 24.10 9.09
CA ILE A 15 16.50 23.35 7.89
C ILE A 15 16.48 21.85 8.16
N VAL A 16 17.06 21.39 9.26
CA VAL A 16 17.29 19.95 9.52
C VAL A 16 16.01 19.21 9.89
N ILE A 17 15.09 19.82 10.66
CA ILE A 17 13.86 19.15 11.10
C ILE A 17 13.00 18.65 9.91
N PRO A 18 12.71 19.42 8.88
CA PRO A 18 11.93 18.92 7.72
C PRO A 18 12.60 17.74 7.01
N PHE A 19 13.93 17.72 6.91
CA PHE A 19 14.65 16.60 6.29
C PHE A 19 14.56 15.33 7.13
N ILE A 20 14.67 15.43 8.45
CA ILE A 20 14.50 14.28 9.36
C ILE A 20 13.07 13.75 9.26
N HIS A 21 12.07 14.63 9.28
CA HIS A 21 10.66 14.25 9.18
C HIS A 21 10.37 13.56 7.84
N SER A 22 10.87 14.13 6.75
CA SER A 22 10.69 13.55 5.42
C SER A 22 11.40 12.20 5.28
N GLY A 23 12.63 12.07 5.79
CA GLY A 23 13.38 10.82 5.78
C GLY A 23 12.69 9.72 6.60
N SER A 24 12.17 10.05 7.79
CA SER A 24 11.40 9.09 8.60
C SER A 24 10.10 8.68 7.92
N ASN A 25 9.42 9.58 7.20
CA ASN A 25 8.23 9.24 6.44
C ASN A 25 8.53 8.25 5.30
N ILE A 26 9.61 8.45 4.55
CA ILE A 26 10.03 7.51 3.49
C ILE A 26 10.31 6.13 4.06
N LEU A 27 11.08 6.06 5.16
CA LEU A 27 11.36 4.79 5.85
C LEU A 27 10.06 4.12 6.32
N GLY A 28 9.12 4.91 6.84
CA GLY A 28 7.82 4.40 7.27
C GLY A 28 6.99 3.86 6.13
N VAL A 29 6.95 4.55 4.99
CA VAL A 29 6.25 4.08 3.79
C VAL A 29 6.83 2.76 3.27
N GLN A 30 8.17 2.59 3.33
CA GLN A 30 8.83 1.35 2.92
C GLN A 30 8.61 0.18 3.89
N GLN A 31 8.34 0.46 5.16
CA GLN A 31 8.10 -0.54 6.21
C GLN A 31 6.62 -0.69 6.56
N LEU A 32 5.74 0.00 5.83
CA LEU A 32 4.31 -0.05 6.07
C LEU A 32 3.78 -1.44 5.73
N GLU A 33 3.25 -2.13 6.73
CA GLU A 33 2.53 -3.38 6.54
C GLU A 33 1.07 -3.08 6.21
N TYR A 34 0.44 -3.96 5.44
CA TYR A 34 -0.97 -3.82 5.10
C TYR A 34 -1.61 -5.19 4.86
N ARG A 35 -2.91 -5.27 5.16
CA ARG A 35 -3.73 -6.45 4.92
C ARG A 35 -5.17 -6.05 4.63
N TRP A 36 -5.98 -7.03 4.23
CA TRP A 36 -7.44 -6.85 4.19
C TRP A 36 -7.98 -6.66 5.60
N ASP A 37 -8.95 -5.74 5.78
CA ASP A 37 -9.51 -5.43 7.11
C ASP A 37 -10.08 -6.68 7.81
N ASN A 38 -10.67 -7.58 7.04
CA ASN A 38 -11.18 -8.84 7.55
C ASN A 38 -10.27 -10.01 7.10
N PRO A 39 -9.24 -10.37 7.89
CA PRO A 39 -8.27 -11.39 7.53
C PRO A 39 -8.95 -12.75 7.27
N GLY A 40 -8.48 -13.45 6.23
CA GLY A 40 -9.04 -14.73 5.78
C GLY A 40 -10.33 -14.59 4.97
N LYS A 41 -10.70 -13.36 4.57
CA LYS A 41 -11.84 -13.08 3.68
C LYS A 41 -11.46 -12.24 2.47
N PHE A 42 -10.18 -12.00 2.25
CA PHE A 42 -9.74 -11.38 1.02
C PHE A 42 -10.04 -12.31 -0.16
N SER A 43 -10.53 -11.76 -1.23
CA SER A 43 -10.52 -12.34 -2.56
C SER A 43 -10.40 -11.23 -3.60
N PHE A 44 -9.84 -11.53 -4.75
CA PHE A 44 -9.75 -10.57 -5.86
C PHE A 44 -11.12 -10.11 -6.34
N PHE A 45 -12.10 -11.02 -6.30
CA PHE A 45 -13.48 -10.68 -6.63
C PHE A 45 -14.07 -9.68 -5.61
N ALA A 46 -13.85 -9.89 -4.32
CA ALA A 46 -14.27 -8.95 -3.28
C ALA A 46 -13.61 -7.58 -3.47
N MET A 47 -12.29 -7.54 -3.71
CA MET A 47 -11.54 -6.32 -3.98
C MET A 47 -12.09 -5.56 -5.19
N SER A 48 -12.62 -6.26 -6.22
CA SER A 48 -13.21 -5.63 -7.40
C SER A 48 -14.57 -4.96 -7.16
N ASN A 49 -15.22 -5.23 -6.05
CA ASN A 49 -16.49 -4.60 -5.70
C ASN A 49 -16.29 -3.43 -4.73
N HIS A 50 -15.73 -3.73 -3.55
CA HIS A 50 -15.48 -2.77 -2.49
C HIS A 50 -14.59 -3.40 -1.45
N GLY A 51 -13.70 -2.63 -0.83
CA GLY A 51 -12.84 -3.18 0.18
C GLY A 51 -12.18 -2.17 1.09
N GLU A 52 -11.76 -2.68 2.23
CA GLU A 52 -11.05 -1.93 3.25
C GLU A 52 -9.70 -2.59 3.50
N ILE A 53 -8.67 -1.77 3.60
CA ILE A 53 -7.31 -2.20 3.92
C ILE A 53 -6.92 -1.64 5.27
N GLU A 54 -6.45 -2.49 6.15
CA GLU A 54 -5.78 -2.11 7.38
C GLU A 54 -4.31 -1.87 7.10
N PHE A 55 -3.84 -0.67 7.34
CA PHE A 55 -2.43 -0.27 7.29
C PHE A 55 -1.85 -0.22 8.68
N CYS A 56 -0.67 -0.79 8.87
CA CYS A 56 0.04 -0.88 10.13
C CYS A 56 1.37 -0.14 10.06
N ASN A 57 1.51 0.89 10.87
CA ASN A 57 2.75 1.64 11.03
C ASN A 57 3.59 1.03 12.16
N THR A 58 4.70 0.37 11.81
CA THR A 58 5.59 -0.32 12.75
C THR A 58 6.68 0.57 13.35
N ILE A 59 6.79 1.85 12.91
CA ILE A 59 7.82 2.76 13.38
C ILE A 59 7.27 3.82 14.36
N PRO A 60 8.14 4.42 15.23
CA PRO A 60 7.71 5.40 16.24
C PRO A 60 7.52 6.82 15.68
N PHE A 61 7.23 6.96 14.39
CA PHE A 61 6.98 8.23 13.71
C PHE A 61 5.69 8.15 12.91
N TRP A 62 5.05 9.32 12.63
CA TRP A 62 3.90 9.36 11.71
C TRP A 62 4.33 8.94 10.31
N VAL A 63 3.50 8.15 9.66
CA VAL A 63 3.65 7.76 8.26
C VAL A 63 2.49 8.30 7.47
N SER A 64 2.79 9.02 6.39
CA SER A 64 1.78 9.57 5.50
C SER A 64 2.04 9.13 4.07
N PHE A 65 0.99 8.72 3.38
CA PHE A 65 1.02 8.47 1.94
C PHE A 65 -0.09 9.29 1.24
N GLU A 66 0.14 9.64 -0.01
CA GLU A 66 -0.82 10.36 -0.85
C GLU A 66 -1.71 9.39 -1.63
N LYS A 67 -1.19 8.21 -1.94
CA LYS A 67 -1.94 7.18 -2.64
C LYS A 67 -1.31 5.81 -2.38
N PHE A 68 -2.16 4.84 -2.10
CA PHE A 68 -1.83 3.42 -2.21
C PHE A 68 -2.57 2.85 -3.40
N LYS A 69 -1.90 2.02 -4.20
CA LYS A 69 -2.49 1.45 -5.42
C LYS A 69 -2.05 0.01 -5.60
N ILE A 70 -3.00 -0.84 -5.97
CA ILE A 70 -2.78 -2.22 -6.40
C ILE A 70 -3.24 -2.30 -7.86
N GLU A 71 -2.32 -2.52 -8.79
CA GLU A 71 -2.63 -2.75 -10.21
C GLU A 71 -2.53 -4.22 -10.52
N THR A 72 -3.55 -4.75 -11.17
CA THR A 72 -3.65 -6.16 -11.51
C THR A 72 -3.49 -6.37 -13.01
N PHE A 73 -2.66 -7.33 -13.39
CA PHE A 73 -2.37 -7.68 -14.79
C PHE A 73 -2.49 -9.17 -15.01
N TYR A 74 -3.07 -9.56 -16.13
CA TYR A 74 -3.05 -10.93 -16.61
C TYR A 74 -2.64 -10.96 -18.08
N GLN A 75 -1.63 -11.79 -18.42
CA GLN A 75 -1.03 -11.85 -19.78
C GLN A 75 -0.65 -10.47 -20.31
N SER A 76 -0.02 -9.63 -19.46
CA SER A 76 0.39 -8.25 -19.77
C SER A 76 -0.77 -7.29 -20.05
N LYS A 77 -2.03 -7.69 -19.88
CA LYS A 77 -3.19 -6.82 -19.98
C LYS A 77 -3.62 -6.35 -18.59
N SER A 78 -3.85 -5.06 -18.44
CA SER A 78 -4.40 -4.52 -17.20
C SER A 78 -5.84 -5.03 -17.01
N LEU A 79 -6.11 -5.58 -15.83
CA LEU A 79 -7.46 -5.94 -15.39
C LEU A 79 -8.12 -4.78 -14.64
N GLY A 80 -7.32 -3.89 -14.05
CA GLY A 80 -7.79 -2.74 -13.30
C GLY A 80 -6.86 -2.37 -12.16
N SER A 81 -7.28 -1.40 -11.37
CA SER A 81 -6.53 -0.92 -10.22
C SER A 81 -7.45 -0.65 -9.02
N PHE A 82 -7.04 -1.13 -7.87
CA PHE A 82 -7.62 -0.76 -6.58
C PHE A 82 -6.79 0.37 -5.97
N SER A 83 -7.42 1.44 -5.51
CA SER A 83 -6.73 2.59 -4.96
C SER A 83 -7.37 3.06 -3.66
N VAL A 84 -6.51 3.43 -2.71
CA VAL A 84 -6.84 4.00 -1.41
C VAL A 84 -6.43 5.46 -1.38
N ASN A 85 -7.29 6.30 -0.80
CA ASN A 85 -7.08 7.74 -0.66
C ASN A 85 -5.93 8.08 0.32
N PRO A 86 -5.43 9.32 0.30
CA PRO A 86 -4.39 9.78 1.22
C PRO A 86 -4.71 9.49 2.68
N SER A 87 -3.73 9.03 3.43
CA SER A 87 -3.85 8.76 4.86
C SER A 87 -2.59 9.08 5.63
N THR A 88 -2.77 9.39 6.92
CA THR A 88 -1.69 9.54 7.90
C THR A 88 -1.94 8.58 9.06
N ILE A 89 -0.95 7.77 9.35
CA ILE A 89 -1.02 6.71 10.36
C ILE A 89 -0.14 7.11 11.54
N ASN A 90 -0.72 7.04 12.74
CA ASN A 90 -0.01 7.35 13.97
C ASN A 90 1.15 6.37 14.21
N PRO A 91 2.15 6.77 15.01
CA PRO A 91 3.24 5.88 15.41
C PRO A 91 2.73 4.59 16.06
N LEU A 92 3.32 3.44 15.68
CA LEU A 92 3.04 2.14 16.29
C LEU A 92 1.52 1.83 16.39
N SER A 93 0.78 2.12 15.33
CA SER A 93 -0.68 1.93 15.30
C SER A 93 -1.16 1.49 13.92
N SER A 94 -2.39 1.01 13.86
CA SER A 94 -3.06 0.72 12.60
C SER A 94 -4.19 1.71 12.28
N THR A 95 -4.58 1.74 11.01
CA THR A 95 -5.74 2.46 10.52
C THR A 95 -6.37 1.71 9.36
N ILE A 96 -7.70 1.73 9.29
CA ILE A 96 -8.46 1.11 8.21
C ILE A 96 -8.83 2.21 7.21
N GLN A 97 -8.65 1.91 5.93
CA GLN A 97 -8.95 2.81 4.82
C GLN A 97 -9.75 2.08 3.74
N GLU A 98 -10.77 2.74 3.28
CA GLU A 98 -11.58 2.28 2.16
C GLU A 98 -10.84 2.47 0.84
N GLY A 99 -10.94 1.47 -0.05
CA GLY A 99 -10.39 1.52 -1.38
C GLY A 99 -11.44 1.29 -2.45
N ILE A 100 -11.15 1.80 -3.64
CA ILE A 100 -12.04 1.74 -4.80
C ILE A 100 -11.31 1.04 -5.95
N PHE A 101 -11.97 0.03 -6.53
CA PHE A 101 -11.50 -0.62 -7.74
C PHE A 101 -12.03 0.10 -8.98
N SER A 102 -11.16 0.30 -9.98
CA SER A 102 -11.47 0.96 -11.24
C SER A 102 -10.92 0.15 -12.42
N THR A 103 -11.76 -0.07 -13.44
CA THR A 103 -11.39 -0.74 -14.69
C THR A 103 -12.36 -0.38 -15.79
N ASP A 104 -11.89 -0.44 -17.04
CA ASP A 104 -12.74 -0.23 -18.23
C ASP A 104 -13.56 -1.49 -18.59
N GLN A 105 -13.22 -2.66 -18.03
CA GLN A 105 -13.80 -3.96 -18.37
C GLN A 105 -14.17 -4.77 -17.12
N MET A 106 -15.05 -4.24 -16.28
CA MET A 106 -15.41 -4.82 -14.98
C MET A 106 -15.79 -6.32 -15.06
N SER A 107 -16.67 -6.71 -15.95
CA SER A 107 -17.12 -8.11 -16.07
C SER A 107 -15.98 -9.06 -16.46
N ALA A 108 -15.06 -8.63 -17.32
CA ALA A 108 -13.90 -9.44 -17.70
C ALA A 108 -12.90 -9.58 -16.56
N ALA A 109 -12.64 -8.50 -15.82
CA ALA A 109 -11.77 -8.52 -14.66
C ALA A 109 -12.33 -9.44 -13.55
N GLN A 110 -13.61 -9.28 -13.21
CA GLN A 110 -14.29 -10.11 -12.22
C GLN A 110 -14.30 -11.59 -12.58
N HIS A 111 -14.49 -11.93 -13.85
CA HIS A 111 -14.44 -13.31 -14.30
C HIS A 111 -13.06 -13.93 -14.07
N ILE A 112 -11.99 -13.21 -14.39
CA ILE A 112 -10.62 -13.68 -14.16
C ILE A 112 -10.34 -13.79 -12.65
N PHE A 113 -10.76 -12.83 -11.85
CA PHE A 113 -10.59 -12.84 -10.40
C PHE A 113 -11.28 -14.04 -9.75
N MET A 114 -12.52 -14.33 -10.12
CA MET A 114 -13.23 -15.52 -9.62
C MET A 114 -12.49 -16.83 -9.93
N ILE A 115 -11.83 -16.94 -11.09
CA ILE A 115 -11.06 -18.13 -11.43
C ILE A 115 -9.82 -18.24 -10.54
N PHE A 116 -9.10 -17.13 -10.31
CA PHE A 116 -7.92 -17.12 -9.43
C PHE A 116 -8.29 -17.35 -7.97
N ASP A 117 -9.37 -16.73 -7.48
CA ASP A 117 -9.85 -16.98 -6.12
C ASP A 117 -10.16 -18.48 -5.90
N PHE A 118 -10.87 -19.11 -6.86
CA PHE A 118 -11.14 -20.55 -6.82
C PHE A 118 -9.86 -21.39 -6.85
N GLU A 119 -8.85 -20.97 -7.60
CA GLU A 119 -7.56 -21.67 -7.67
C GLU A 119 -6.79 -21.57 -6.36
N PHE A 120 -6.71 -20.37 -5.76
CA PHE A 120 -6.00 -20.13 -4.51
C PHE A 120 -6.68 -20.82 -3.33
N ASP A 121 -7.99 -21.05 -3.41
CA ASP A 121 -8.75 -21.89 -2.47
C ASP A 121 -8.57 -23.42 -2.69
N GLY A 122 -7.65 -23.82 -3.55
CA GLY A 122 -7.33 -25.23 -3.82
C GLY A 122 -8.10 -25.87 -4.96
N GLY A 123 -8.75 -25.10 -5.81
CA GLY A 123 -9.40 -25.58 -7.03
C GLY A 123 -8.42 -25.93 -8.14
N ASN A 124 -8.95 -26.55 -9.21
CA ASN A 124 -8.13 -26.87 -10.39
C ASN A 124 -7.85 -25.64 -11.23
N ILE A 125 -6.57 -25.40 -11.51
CA ILE A 125 -6.07 -24.28 -12.30
C ILE A 125 -6.50 -24.41 -13.76
N ARG A 126 -7.08 -23.34 -14.29
CA ARG A 126 -7.37 -23.18 -15.72
C ARG A 126 -6.60 -22.04 -16.37
N LEU A 127 -5.99 -21.19 -15.57
CA LEU A 127 -5.18 -20.04 -16.00
C LEU A 127 -3.73 -20.25 -15.51
N ASP A 128 -2.76 -19.63 -16.18
CA ASP A 128 -1.37 -19.66 -15.74
C ASP A 128 -1.15 -18.61 -14.62
N PRO A 129 -0.96 -19.03 -13.36
CA PRO A 129 -0.79 -18.10 -12.24
C PRO A 129 0.47 -17.25 -12.35
N ASN A 130 1.49 -17.69 -13.08
CA ASN A 130 2.72 -16.91 -13.30
C ASN A 130 2.48 -15.69 -14.19
N GLN A 131 1.37 -15.65 -14.92
CA GLN A 131 0.98 -14.52 -15.75
C GLN A 131 0.04 -13.55 -15.02
N PHE A 132 -0.34 -13.86 -13.77
CA PHE A 132 -1.11 -12.97 -12.92
C PHE A 132 -0.17 -12.16 -12.03
N ILE A 133 0.12 -10.94 -12.47
CA ILE A 133 1.10 -10.04 -11.88
C ILE A 133 0.38 -8.89 -11.18
N ILE A 134 0.85 -8.56 -10.00
CA ILE A 134 0.37 -7.45 -9.19
C ILE A 134 1.50 -6.43 -9.03
N LEU A 135 1.19 -5.15 -9.24
CA LEU A 135 2.06 -4.04 -8.89
C LEU A 135 1.41 -3.29 -7.72
N THR A 136 2.06 -3.29 -6.58
CA THR A 136 1.67 -2.45 -5.45
C THR A 136 2.52 -1.20 -5.44
N SER A 137 1.92 -0.03 -5.32
CA SER A 137 2.63 1.24 -5.23
C SER A 137 2.12 2.10 -4.07
N LEU A 138 3.06 2.79 -3.44
CA LEU A 138 2.82 3.80 -2.40
C LEU A 138 3.46 5.12 -2.85
N ASP A 139 2.62 6.13 -3.01
CA ASP A 139 3.04 7.47 -3.37
C ASP A 139 3.06 8.37 -2.13
N THR A 140 4.11 9.15 -1.98
CA THR A 140 4.27 10.16 -0.93
C THR A 140 5.11 11.33 -1.45
N THR A 141 5.40 12.31 -0.59
CA THR A 141 6.25 13.46 -0.96
C THR A 141 7.44 13.61 -0.03
N ILE A 142 8.56 14.03 -0.59
CA ILE A 142 9.75 14.48 0.14
C ILE A 142 9.61 15.98 0.35
N LEU A 143 9.70 16.45 1.60
CA LEU A 143 9.51 17.85 1.99
C LEU A 143 8.17 18.45 1.54
N GLY A 144 7.15 17.60 1.29
CA GLY A 144 5.83 18.03 0.85
C GLY A 144 5.75 18.54 -0.59
N ILE A 145 6.82 18.44 -1.38
CA ILE A 145 6.89 19.01 -2.74
C ILE A 145 7.51 18.09 -3.79
N ILE A 146 8.42 17.18 -3.42
CA ILE A 146 9.09 16.30 -4.38
C ILE A 146 8.35 14.95 -4.34
N PRO A 147 7.74 14.49 -5.45
CA PRO A 147 7.05 13.22 -5.47
C PRO A 147 8.04 12.07 -5.26
N TYR A 148 7.64 11.12 -4.44
CA TYR A 148 8.35 9.87 -4.20
C TYR A 148 7.36 8.72 -4.29
N SER A 149 7.71 7.70 -5.06
CA SER A 149 6.90 6.49 -5.21
C SER A 149 7.76 5.26 -5.00
N THR A 150 7.23 4.30 -4.28
CA THR A 150 7.81 2.94 -4.22
C THR A 150 6.85 1.99 -4.90
N THR A 151 7.39 1.09 -5.72
CA THR A 151 6.59 0.08 -6.44
C THR A 151 7.22 -1.28 -6.25
N THR A 152 6.40 -2.26 -5.90
CA THR A 152 6.81 -3.66 -5.74
C THR A 152 5.95 -4.52 -6.66
N GLN A 153 6.60 -5.46 -7.35
CA GLN A 153 5.92 -6.46 -8.15
C GLN A 153 5.87 -7.78 -7.38
N ILE A 154 4.69 -8.34 -7.26
CA ILE A 154 4.44 -9.62 -6.59
C ILE A 154 3.52 -10.50 -7.45
N SER A 155 3.42 -11.78 -7.14
CA SER A 155 2.44 -12.68 -7.75
C SER A 155 1.04 -12.50 -7.13
N GLY A 156 0.01 -12.97 -7.83
CA GLY A 156 -1.35 -12.97 -7.28
C GLY A 156 -1.46 -13.79 -5.99
N LEU A 157 -0.81 -14.95 -5.93
CA LEU A 157 -0.80 -15.79 -4.73
C LEU A 157 -0.13 -15.09 -3.54
N GLU A 158 0.99 -14.41 -3.79
CA GLU A 158 1.70 -13.66 -2.74
C GLU A 158 0.85 -12.51 -2.20
N LEU A 159 0.10 -11.80 -3.06
CA LEU A 159 -0.84 -10.78 -2.59
C LEU A 159 -1.97 -11.43 -1.77
N ASP A 160 -2.53 -12.55 -2.22
CA ASP A 160 -3.58 -13.28 -1.50
C ASP A 160 -3.12 -13.66 -0.08
N GLU A 161 -1.93 -14.23 0.05
CA GLU A 161 -1.32 -14.58 1.34
C GLU A 161 -1.10 -13.34 2.22
N MET A 162 -0.59 -12.24 1.66
CA MET A 162 -0.37 -10.98 2.39
C MET A 162 -1.69 -10.39 2.90
N MET A 163 -2.71 -10.34 2.06
CA MET A 163 -4.01 -9.75 2.40
C MET A 163 -4.80 -10.60 3.40
N ASN A 164 -4.59 -11.93 3.42
CA ASN A 164 -5.21 -12.85 4.37
C ASN A 164 -4.38 -13.06 5.64
N ASN A 165 -3.22 -12.39 5.79
CA ASN A 165 -2.37 -12.52 6.96
C ASN A 165 -3.09 -12.06 8.23
N GLN A 166 -3.10 -12.91 9.26
CA GLN A 166 -3.77 -12.61 10.53
C GLN A 166 -2.92 -11.77 11.48
N ASN A 167 -1.61 -11.68 11.25
CA ASN A 167 -0.66 -11.03 12.16
C ASN A 167 -0.03 -9.80 11.49
N LEU A 168 -0.33 -8.61 12.02
CA LEU A 168 0.41 -7.39 11.74
C LEU A 168 1.31 -7.04 12.93
N SER A 169 2.46 -6.43 12.66
CA SER A 169 3.49 -6.16 13.68
C SER A 169 3.21 -4.94 14.56
N CYS A 170 2.13 -4.21 14.32
CA CYS A 170 1.72 -3.04 15.11
C CYS A 170 0.72 -3.38 16.25
N ASN A 171 0.37 -4.64 16.45
CA ASN A 171 -0.53 -5.08 17.51
C ASN A 171 0.23 -5.76 18.65
#